data_afd28da3083ced01574a278bf5de2941
#
_entry.id   afd28da3083ced01574a278bf5de2941
#
_cell.length_a   1.000
_cell.length_b   1.000
_cell.length_c   1.000
_cell.angle_alpha   90.00
_cell.angle_beta   90.00
_cell.angle_gamma   90.00
#
_symmetry.space_group_name_H-M   'P 1'
#
loop_
_entity.id
_entity.type
_entity.pdbx_description
1 polymer ?
#
loop_
_entity_poly.entity_id
_entity_poly.type
_entity_poly.pdbx_seq_one_letter_code
_entity_poly.pdbx_strand_id
1 'polypeptide(L)'
;LSEGLDESDCVVLLQPANSSDQSEDAFEEVEEVLTQVVPDLKLKSEHLPYTDFVETTLLCADLMQAAEGETIVVLGGGAREILLPLTVATFSNESYINTVLQVGDIDSSVRRIPRLNLRGNVSDAEAALLTDLSDLDTPLSISDIATALEKSKSTIARHVDSLESEGLIKTAKQGRTKTVKPTDSGRIFLSSIESEHRLHQE
;
A
#
# COMPACT_ATOMS: atom_id res chain seq x y z
N LEU A 1 -14.34 1.60 10.09
CA LEU A 1 -15.49 2.52 10.25
C LEU A 1 -15.05 3.96 10.55
N SER A 2 -13.78 4.19 10.93
CA SER A 2 -13.22 5.54 11.12
C SER A 2 -13.07 6.35 9.83
N GLU A 3 -13.17 5.73 8.66
CA GLU A 3 -13.10 6.38 7.34
C GLU A 3 -14.50 6.84 6.83
N GLY A 4 -15.57 6.55 7.59
CA GLY A 4 -16.93 7.01 7.32
C GLY A 4 -17.59 6.29 6.14
N LEU A 5 -18.21 5.13 6.37
CA LEU A 5 -19.08 4.49 5.38
C LEU A 5 -20.40 5.25 5.27
N ASP A 6 -20.91 5.37 4.04
CA ASP A 6 -22.24 5.95 3.76
C ASP A 6 -23.05 5.08 2.79
N GLU A 7 -24.31 5.48 2.53
CA GLU A 7 -25.26 4.71 1.70
C GLU A 7 -24.83 4.58 0.22
N SER A 8 -23.90 5.42 -0.26
CA SER A 8 -23.38 5.34 -1.62
C SER A 8 -22.26 4.32 -1.77
N ASP A 9 -21.68 3.88 -0.66
CA ASP A 9 -20.58 2.93 -0.64
C ASP A 9 -21.03 1.50 -0.96
N CYS A 10 -20.07 0.70 -1.42
CA CYS A 10 -20.24 -0.72 -1.65
C CYS A 10 -19.14 -1.48 -0.91
N VAL A 11 -19.53 -2.32 0.04
CA VAL A 11 -18.60 -3.22 0.73
C VAL A 11 -18.62 -4.58 0.06
N VAL A 12 -17.45 -5.11 -0.29
CA VAL A 12 -17.27 -6.46 -0.84
C VAL A 12 -16.57 -7.33 0.19
N LEU A 13 -17.25 -8.34 0.70
CA LEU A 13 -16.70 -9.33 1.62
C LEU A 13 -16.19 -10.54 0.83
N LEU A 14 -14.92 -10.89 1.05
CA LEU A 14 -14.27 -12.00 0.37
C LEU A 14 -14.33 -13.26 1.23
N GLN A 15 -14.84 -14.34 0.66
CA GLN A 15 -15.03 -15.62 1.36
C GLN A 15 -14.40 -16.77 0.56
N PRO A 16 -13.99 -17.87 1.22
CA PRO A 16 -13.64 -19.11 0.53
C PRO A 16 -14.84 -19.69 -0.23
N ALA A 17 -14.61 -20.24 -1.44
CA ALA A 17 -15.67 -20.84 -2.27
C ALA A 17 -16.44 -21.99 -1.59
N ASN A 18 -15.80 -22.69 -0.66
CA ASN A 18 -16.45 -23.70 0.18
C ASN A 18 -16.39 -23.21 1.64
N SER A 19 -17.26 -22.26 1.98
CA SER A 19 -17.38 -21.75 3.33
C SER A 19 -17.77 -22.87 4.31
N SER A 20 -17.15 -22.85 5.49
CA SER A 20 -17.64 -23.66 6.62
C SER A 20 -18.79 -22.89 7.31
N ASP A 21 -19.62 -23.62 8.08
CA ASP A 21 -20.68 -23.00 8.90
C ASP A 21 -20.13 -21.80 9.71
N GLN A 22 -18.90 -21.91 10.24
CA GLN A 22 -18.24 -20.83 10.97
C GLN A 22 -17.94 -19.59 10.09
N SER A 23 -17.68 -19.77 8.80
CA SER A 23 -17.44 -18.67 7.87
C SER A 23 -18.75 -17.97 7.49
N GLU A 24 -19.84 -18.74 7.41
CA GLU A 24 -21.18 -18.20 7.16
C GLU A 24 -21.69 -17.42 8.38
N ASP A 25 -21.54 -17.96 9.58
CA ASP A 25 -21.87 -17.26 10.84
C ASP A 25 -21.10 -15.93 10.96
N ALA A 26 -19.79 -15.92 10.65
CA ALA A 26 -18.98 -14.71 10.69
C ALA A 26 -19.40 -13.67 9.62
N PHE A 27 -19.86 -14.11 8.46
CA PHE A 27 -20.40 -13.22 7.43
C PHE A 27 -21.70 -12.58 7.91
N GLU A 28 -22.64 -13.38 8.44
CA GLU A 28 -23.91 -12.89 8.96
C GLU A 28 -23.71 -11.86 10.09
N GLU A 29 -22.76 -12.11 10.99
CA GLU A 29 -22.42 -11.17 12.07
C GLU A 29 -21.89 -9.83 11.52
N VAL A 30 -21.03 -9.87 10.51
CA VAL A 30 -20.49 -8.64 9.86
C VAL A 30 -21.60 -7.90 9.11
N GLU A 31 -22.46 -8.61 8.39
CA GLU A 31 -23.61 -8.06 7.67
C GLU A 31 -24.56 -7.35 8.64
N GLU A 32 -24.90 -7.99 9.77
CA GLU A 32 -25.75 -7.41 10.80
C GLU A 32 -25.16 -6.11 11.35
N VAL A 33 -23.86 -6.11 11.71
CA VAL A 33 -23.18 -4.92 12.22
C VAL A 33 -23.14 -3.79 11.19
N LEU A 34 -22.80 -4.09 9.94
CA LEU A 34 -22.75 -3.09 8.88
C LEU A 34 -24.12 -2.48 8.58
N THR A 35 -25.16 -3.30 8.52
CA THR A 35 -26.54 -2.87 8.28
C THR A 35 -27.10 -2.04 9.45
N GLN A 36 -26.68 -2.33 10.69
CA GLN A 36 -27.04 -1.48 11.84
C GLN A 36 -26.38 -0.11 11.79
N VAL A 37 -25.17 -0.01 11.26
CA VAL A 37 -24.40 1.27 11.18
C VAL A 37 -24.84 2.09 9.96
N VAL A 38 -25.04 1.44 8.81
CA VAL A 38 -25.46 2.06 7.55
C VAL A 38 -26.56 1.18 6.92
N PRO A 39 -27.85 1.47 7.18
CA PRO A 39 -28.97 0.57 6.80
C PRO A 39 -29.08 0.28 5.30
N ASP A 40 -28.75 1.23 4.44
CA ASP A 40 -28.86 1.11 2.97
C ASP A 40 -27.51 0.80 2.28
N LEU A 41 -26.50 0.38 3.05
CA LEU A 41 -25.18 0.01 2.52
C LEU A 41 -25.30 -1.14 1.52
N LYS A 42 -24.65 -0.99 0.37
CA LYS A 42 -24.54 -2.08 -0.60
C LYS A 42 -23.49 -3.08 -0.13
N LEU A 43 -23.94 -4.26 0.26
CA LEU A 43 -23.08 -5.37 0.66
C LEU A 43 -23.07 -6.44 -0.43
N LYS A 44 -21.88 -6.90 -0.81
CA LYS A 44 -21.66 -8.01 -1.73
C LYS A 44 -20.78 -9.06 -1.09
N SER A 45 -21.00 -10.31 -1.43
CA SER A 45 -20.13 -11.42 -1.08
C SER A 45 -19.51 -12.00 -2.35
N GLU A 46 -18.18 -12.17 -2.34
CA GLU A 46 -17.44 -12.81 -3.41
C GLU A 46 -16.75 -14.07 -2.89
N HIS A 47 -16.99 -15.19 -3.57
CA HIS A 47 -16.47 -16.50 -3.19
C HIS A 47 -15.25 -16.83 -4.03
N LEU A 48 -14.10 -17.00 -3.38
CA LEU A 48 -12.79 -17.15 -4.02
C LEU A 48 -12.25 -18.58 -3.92
N PRO A 49 -11.57 -19.09 -4.98
CA PRO A 49 -10.99 -20.44 -5.01
C PRO A 49 -9.72 -20.53 -4.14
N TYR A 50 -9.89 -20.61 -2.83
CA TYR A 50 -8.82 -20.54 -1.83
C TYR A 50 -7.70 -21.58 -1.96
N THR A 51 -7.88 -22.61 -2.80
CA THR A 51 -6.86 -23.65 -3.06
C THR A 51 -5.87 -23.27 -4.16
N ASP A 52 -6.18 -22.26 -4.96
CA ASP A 52 -5.28 -21.72 -6.00
C ASP A 52 -4.90 -20.28 -5.67
N PHE A 53 -3.68 -20.11 -5.19
CA PHE A 53 -3.14 -18.81 -4.79
C PHE A 53 -3.11 -17.80 -5.94
N VAL A 54 -2.73 -18.25 -7.14
CA VAL A 54 -2.59 -17.35 -8.30
C VAL A 54 -3.96 -16.91 -8.80
N GLU A 55 -4.88 -17.85 -8.97
CA GLU A 55 -6.25 -17.56 -9.38
C GLU A 55 -6.94 -16.61 -8.38
N THR A 56 -6.82 -16.90 -7.09
CA THR A 56 -7.37 -16.02 -6.04
C THR A 56 -6.77 -14.61 -6.10
N THR A 57 -5.44 -14.50 -6.31
CA THR A 57 -4.77 -13.21 -6.45
C THR A 57 -5.30 -12.42 -7.65
N LEU A 58 -5.49 -13.08 -8.79
CA LEU A 58 -6.00 -12.44 -10.01
C LEU A 58 -7.45 -11.98 -9.83
N LEU A 59 -8.30 -12.78 -9.23
CA LEU A 59 -9.69 -12.40 -8.92
C LEU A 59 -9.75 -11.20 -7.96
N CYS A 60 -8.91 -11.17 -6.92
CA CYS A 60 -8.79 -10.00 -6.06
C CYS A 60 -8.36 -8.74 -6.85
N ALA A 61 -7.41 -8.88 -7.79
CA ALA A 61 -6.97 -7.78 -8.63
C ALA A 61 -8.09 -7.28 -9.56
N ASP A 62 -8.86 -8.19 -10.16
CA ASP A 62 -10.00 -7.84 -11.02
C ASP A 62 -11.07 -7.07 -10.26
N LEU A 63 -11.37 -7.46 -9.02
CA LEU A 63 -12.31 -6.74 -8.14
C LEU A 63 -11.84 -5.31 -7.87
N MET A 64 -10.54 -5.10 -7.59
CA MET A 64 -9.97 -3.77 -7.37
C MET A 64 -10.01 -2.91 -8.63
N GLN A 65 -9.75 -3.50 -9.81
CA GLN A 65 -9.76 -2.79 -11.09
C GLN A 65 -11.17 -2.45 -11.56
N ALA A 66 -12.16 -3.26 -11.18
CA ALA A 66 -13.57 -3.02 -11.49
C ALA A 66 -14.27 -2.06 -10.52
N ALA A 67 -13.61 -1.70 -9.41
CA ALA A 67 -14.18 -0.79 -8.42
C ALA A 67 -14.33 0.63 -9.01
N GLU A 68 -15.47 1.25 -8.77
CA GLU A 68 -15.75 2.63 -9.12
C GLU A 68 -15.53 3.54 -7.91
N GLY A 69 -14.91 4.70 -8.13
CA GLY A 69 -14.68 5.67 -7.07
C GLY A 69 -13.44 5.40 -6.21
N GLU A 70 -13.52 5.73 -4.93
CA GLU A 70 -12.41 5.56 -3.99
C GLU A 70 -12.38 4.13 -3.44
N THR A 71 -11.27 3.43 -3.66
CA THR A 71 -11.11 2.04 -3.24
C THR A 71 -10.31 1.95 -1.95
N ILE A 72 -10.90 1.36 -0.94
CA ILE A 72 -10.29 1.06 0.36
C ILE A 72 -10.17 -0.46 0.52
N VAL A 73 -8.95 -0.96 0.69
CA VAL A 73 -8.72 -2.37 0.99
C VAL A 73 -8.47 -2.55 2.48
N VAL A 74 -9.21 -3.47 3.10
CA VAL A 74 -9.05 -3.81 4.51
C VAL A 74 -8.39 -5.17 4.61
N LEU A 75 -7.18 -5.21 5.17
CA LEU A 75 -6.42 -6.43 5.43
C LEU A 75 -6.56 -6.79 6.91
N GLY A 76 -7.36 -7.80 7.19
CA GLY A 76 -7.56 -8.29 8.56
C GLY A 76 -8.71 -9.27 8.65
N GLY A 77 -8.61 -10.19 9.60
CA GLY A 77 -9.58 -11.27 9.80
C GLY A 77 -9.58 -12.33 8.70
N GLY A 78 -10.43 -13.34 8.86
CA GLY A 78 -10.68 -14.36 7.86
C GLY A 78 -9.55 -15.37 7.63
N ALA A 79 -9.75 -16.20 6.60
CA ALA A 79 -8.82 -17.26 6.22
C ALA A 79 -7.54 -16.70 5.59
N ARG A 80 -6.39 -17.23 5.99
CA ARG A 80 -5.07 -16.82 5.43
C ARG A 80 -4.98 -17.09 3.93
N GLU A 81 -5.67 -18.11 3.46
CA GLU A 81 -5.78 -18.52 2.06
C GLU A 81 -6.46 -17.45 1.19
N ILE A 82 -7.20 -16.53 1.79
CA ILE A 82 -7.77 -15.34 1.14
C ILE A 82 -6.93 -14.11 1.44
N LEU A 83 -6.50 -13.93 2.70
CA LEU A 83 -5.77 -12.74 3.13
C LEU A 83 -4.42 -12.58 2.40
N LEU A 84 -3.67 -13.67 2.19
CA LEU A 84 -2.37 -13.60 1.52
C LEU A 84 -2.50 -13.24 0.03
N PRO A 85 -3.35 -13.90 -0.78
CA PRO A 85 -3.61 -13.49 -2.16
C PRO A 85 -4.12 -12.04 -2.26
N LEU A 86 -5.05 -11.64 -1.39
CA LEU A 86 -5.55 -10.27 -1.31
C LEU A 86 -4.42 -9.27 -1.04
N THR A 87 -3.51 -9.59 -0.13
CA THR A 87 -2.34 -8.76 0.19
C THR A 87 -1.44 -8.60 -1.03
N VAL A 88 -1.14 -9.68 -1.75
CA VAL A 88 -0.33 -9.62 -2.97
C VAL A 88 -1.03 -8.82 -4.06
N ALA A 89 -2.33 -9.05 -4.29
CA ALA A 89 -3.12 -8.27 -5.24
C ALA A 89 -3.11 -6.77 -4.91
N THR A 90 -3.26 -6.42 -3.63
CA THR A 90 -3.25 -5.05 -3.11
C THR A 90 -1.96 -4.32 -3.50
N PHE A 91 -0.80 -4.90 -3.18
CA PHE A 91 0.49 -4.26 -3.49
C PHE A 91 0.90 -4.34 -4.96
N SER A 92 0.32 -5.28 -5.71
CA SER A 92 0.55 -5.39 -7.16
C SER A 92 -0.34 -4.45 -7.99
N ASN A 93 -1.41 -3.93 -7.41
CA ASN A 93 -2.41 -3.07 -8.09
C ASN A 93 -2.60 -1.73 -7.37
N GLU A 94 -1.56 -1.18 -6.77
CA GLU A 94 -1.61 0.03 -5.95
C GLU A 94 -2.24 1.25 -6.64
N SER A 95 -2.15 1.34 -7.98
CA SER A 95 -2.73 2.44 -8.76
C SER A 95 -4.26 2.50 -8.72
N TYR A 96 -4.92 1.39 -8.39
CA TYR A 96 -6.38 1.28 -8.25
C TYR A 96 -6.86 1.47 -6.81
N ILE A 97 -5.93 1.64 -5.85
CA ILE A 97 -6.23 1.65 -4.41
C ILE A 97 -5.88 3.00 -3.81
N ASN A 98 -6.82 3.61 -3.12
CA ASN A 98 -6.64 4.89 -2.43
C ASN A 98 -6.09 4.70 -1.02
N THR A 99 -6.58 3.68 -0.31
CA THR A 99 -6.23 3.43 1.09
C THR A 99 -6.12 1.93 1.36
N VAL A 100 -5.11 1.56 2.12
CA VAL A 100 -4.97 0.20 2.67
C VAL A 100 -5.01 0.30 4.19
N LEU A 101 -5.94 -0.43 4.80
CA LEU A 101 -6.09 -0.54 6.24
C LEU A 101 -5.70 -1.93 6.69
N GLN A 102 -5.02 -2.03 7.80
CA GLN A 102 -4.77 -3.27 8.52
C GLN A 102 -5.58 -3.29 9.81
N VAL A 103 -6.30 -4.36 10.05
CA VAL A 103 -6.91 -4.65 11.35
C VAL A 103 -6.00 -5.61 12.11
N GLY A 104 -5.58 -5.22 13.31
CA GLY A 104 -4.68 -6.03 14.12
C GLY A 104 -5.43 -7.12 14.90
N ASP A 105 -5.00 -8.37 14.75
CA ASP A 105 -5.58 -9.52 15.49
C ASP A 105 -5.25 -9.48 16.99
N ILE A 106 -4.17 -8.76 17.37
CA ILE A 106 -3.69 -8.73 18.76
C ILE A 106 -4.40 -7.66 19.60
N ASP A 107 -4.61 -6.48 19.00
CA ASP A 107 -5.07 -5.28 19.73
C ASP A 107 -6.31 -4.64 19.10
N SER A 108 -6.89 -5.27 18.08
CA SER A 108 -8.03 -4.77 17.31
C SER A 108 -7.84 -3.34 16.78
N SER A 109 -6.60 -2.87 16.71
CA SER A 109 -6.30 -1.54 16.19
C SER A 109 -6.41 -1.51 14.68
N VAL A 110 -6.89 -0.39 14.15
CA VAL A 110 -6.89 -0.12 12.70
C VAL A 110 -5.70 0.78 12.39
N ARG A 111 -4.86 0.33 11.46
CA ARG A 111 -3.66 1.05 11.02
C ARG A 111 -3.73 1.25 9.51
N ARG A 112 -3.38 2.45 9.06
CA ARG A 112 -3.18 2.70 7.63
C ARG A 112 -1.81 2.18 7.22
N ILE A 113 -1.78 1.26 6.24
CA ILE A 113 -0.54 0.82 5.61
C ILE A 113 -0.11 1.86 4.58
N PRO A 114 1.16 2.30 4.58
CA PRO A 114 1.65 3.18 3.53
C PRO A 114 1.55 2.50 2.16
N ARG A 115 1.29 3.27 1.11
CA ARG A 115 1.30 2.76 -0.27
C ARG A 115 2.72 2.29 -0.58
N LEU A 116 2.86 1.01 -0.93
CA LEU A 116 4.16 0.41 -1.25
C LEU A 116 4.28 0.28 -2.76
N ASN A 117 4.99 1.20 -3.40
CA ASN A 117 5.36 1.02 -4.80
C ASN A 117 6.48 -0.03 -4.91
N LEU A 118 6.09 -1.29 -5.10
CA LEU A 118 7.01 -2.41 -5.30
C LEU A 118 7.49 -2.55 -6.75
N ARG A 119 6.95 -1.75 -7.68
CA ARG A 119 7.29 -1.77 -9.10
C ARG A 119 8.18 -0.60 -9.51
N GLY A 120 8.67 0.21 -8.58
CA GLY A 120 9.39 1.45 -8.83
C GLY A 120 10.45 1.29 -9.94
N ASN A 121 10.26 2.01 -11.03
CA ASN A 121 11.25 2.07 -12.11
C ASN A 121 12.31 3.11 -11.72
N VAL A 122 13.25 2.69 -10.87
CA VAL A 122 14.28 3.54 -10.26
C VAL A 122 15.60 3.26 -10.92
N SER A 123 16.23 4.28 -11.49
CA SER A 123 17.59 4.19 -12.03
C SER A 123 18.62 4.06 -10.91
N ASP A 124 19.81 3.53 -11.21
CA ASP A 124 20.91 3.39 -10.26
C ASP A 124 21.26 4.73 -9.58
N ALA A 125 21.17 5.82 -10.33
CA ALA A 125 21.45 7.17 -9.81
C ALA A 125 20.37 7.67 -8.83
N GLU A 126 19.14 7.29 -9.03
CA GLU A 126 18.01 7.58 -8.13
C GLU A 126 18.05 6.67 -6.90
N ALA A 127 18.38 5.39 -7.07
CA ALA A 127 18.61 4.47 -5.97
C ALA A 127 19.73 4.96 -5.03
N ALA A 128 20.86 5.39 -5.61
CA ALA A 128 21.96 5.98 -4.85
C ALA A 128 21.52 7.25 -4.08
N LEU A 129 20.75 8.14 -4.74
CA LEU A 129 20.21 9.32 -4.06
C LEU A 129 19.27 8.95 -2.90
N LEU A 130 18.43 7.94 -3.10
CA LEU A 130 17.50 7.47 -2.06
C LEU A 130 18.26 6.86 -0.87
N THR A 131 19.36 6.12 -1.13
CA THR A 131 20.27 5.60 -0.09
C THR A 131 20.89 6.75 0.70
N ASP A 132 21.50 7.71 0.01
CA ASP A 132 22.12 8.86 0.66
C ASP A 132 21.12 9.65 1.53
N LEU A 133 19.86 9.76 1.08
CA LEU A 133 18.80 10.43 1.84
C LEU A 133 18.32 9.62 3.06
N SER A 134 18.42 8.29 3.00
CA SER A 134 17.99 7.42 4.10
C SER A 134 18.99 7.40 5.25
N ASP A 135 20.26 7.63 4.97
CA ASP A 135 21.33 7.74 5.97
C ASP A 135 21.27 9.06 6.77
N LEU A 136 20.45 10.00 6.30
CA LEU A 136 20.33 11.34 6.88
C LEU A 136 19.03 11.44 7.69
N ASP A 137 19.16 11.63 9.00
CA ASP A 137 18.01 11.70 9.96
C ASP A 137 17.13 12.95 9.77
N THR A 138 17.57 13.94 9.00
CA THR A 138 16.90 15.23 8.86
C THR A 138 16.48 15.52 7.42
N PRO A 139 15.32 16.15 7.22
CA PRO A 139 14.92 16.61 5.90
C PRO A 139 15.92 17.62 5.34
N LEU A 140 16.48 17.34 4.16
CA LEU A 140 17.44 18.22 3.50
C LEU A 140 16.80 19.02 2.38
N SER A 141 17.34 20.22 2.11
CA SER A 141 16.97 20.98 0.93
C SER A 141 17.65 20.41 -0.33
N ILE A 142 17.03 20.62 -1.51
CA ILE A 142 17.66 20.28 -2.81
C ILE A 142 19.07 20.88 -2.94
N SER A 143 19.28 22.08 -2.39
CA SER A 143 20.57 22.74 -2.40
C SER A 143 21.61 22.04 -1.54
N ASP A 144 21.22 21.61 -0.34
CA ASP A 144 22.11 20.91 0.58
C ASP A 144 22.50 19.54 0.02
N ILE A 145 21.51 18.81 -0.51
CA ILE A 145 21.73 17.53 -1.19
C ILE A 145 22.69 17.69 -2.38
N ALA A 146 22.47 18.70 -3.23
CA ALA A 146 23.32 18.96 -4.38
C ALA A 146 24.78 19.28 -3.96
N THR A 147 24.95 20.00 -2.86
CA THR A 147 26.26 20.31 -2.29
C THR A 147 26.92 19.05 -1.69
N ALA A 148 26.19 18.29 -0.90
CA ALA A 148 26.73 17.11 -0.24
C ALA A 148 27.14 16.00 -1.24
N LEU A 149 26.40 15.85 -2.34
CA LEU A 149 26.67 14.85 -3.38
C LEU A 149 27.51 15.36 -4.55
N GLU A 150 27.99 16.60 -4.50
CA GLU A 150 28.77 17.25 -5.58
C GLU A 150 28.07 17.17 -6.95
N LYS A 151 26.75 17.27 -6.97
CA LYS A 151 25.90 17.21 -8.18
C LYS A 151 25.23 18.55 -8.45
N SER A 152 24.80 18.75 -9.69
CA SER A 152 24.06 19.98 -10.04
C SER A 152 22.68 19.99 -9.39
N LYS A 153 22.18 21.17 -8.98
CA LYS A 153 20.81 21.31 -8.43
C LYS A 153 19.74 20.84 -9.39
N SER A 154 19.95 21.01 -10.70
CA SER A 154 19.00 20.54 -11.71
C SER A 154 18.95 19.03 -11.82
N THR A 155 20.08 18.35 -11.66
CA THR A 155 20.13 16.86 -11.62
C THR A 155 19.41 16.34 -10.39
N ILE A 156 19.70 16.89 -9.20
CA ILE A 156 19.03 16.50 -7.97
C ILE A 156 17.53 16.78 -8.04
N ALA A 157 17.11 17.96 -8.53
CA ALA A 157 15.69 18.28 -8.66
C ALA A 157 14.95 17.26 -9.56
N ARG A 158 15.53 16.88 -10.69
CA ARG A 158 14.94 15.88 -11.59
C ARG A 158 14.80 14.51 -10.92
N HIS A 159 15.82 14.03 -10.21
CA HIS A 159 15.75 12.75 -9.48
C HIS A 159 14.75 12.81 -8.32
N VAL A 160 14.69 13.96 -7.62
CA VAL A 160 13.70 14.19 -6.57
C VAL A 160 12.28 14.14 -7.15
N ASP A 161 12.01 14.82 -8.27
CA ASP A 161 10.68 14.82 -8.89
C ASP A 161 10.30 13.40 -9.39
N SER A 162 11.26 12.64 -9.94
CA SER A 162 11.07 11.25 -10.34
C SER A 162 10.73 10.36 -9.14
N LEU A 163 11.56 10.36 -8.09
CA LEU A 163 11.33 9.57 -6.87
C LEU A 163 10.05 9.98 -6.12
N GLU A 164 9.66 11.27 -6.19
CA GLU A 164 8.39 11.74 -5.62
C GLU A 164 7.19 11.19 -6.41
N SER A 165 7.28 11.15 -7.74
CA SER A 165 6.24 10.55 -8.60
C SER A 165 6.07 9.05 -8.36
N GLU A 166 7.15 8.33 -8.03
CA GLU A 166 7.16 6.92 -7.63
C GLU A 166 6.74 6.71 -6.15
N GLY A 167 6.46 7.78 -5.40
CA GLY A 167 6.05 7.69 -4.00
C GLY A 167 7.16 7.26 -3.02
N LEU A 168 8.41 7.21 -3.46
CA LEU A 168 9.56 6.77 -2.65
C LEU A 168 10.12 7.86 -1.75
N ILE A 169 9.89 9.12 -2.11
CA ILE A 169 10.17 10.27 -1.27
C ILE A 169 8.96 11.19 -1.18
N LYS A 170 8.96 12.05 -0.20
CA LYS A 170 8.03 13.18 -0.09
C LYS A 170 8.76 14.48 0.07
N THR A 171 8.18 15.53 -0.47
CA THR A 171 8.69 16.90 -0.32
C THR A 171 7.75 17.71 0.55
N ALA A 172 8.33 18.65 1.30
CA ALA A 172 7.58 19.60 2.11
C ALA A 172 8.15 21.01 1.94
N LYS A 173 7.30 22.03 1.97
CA LYS A 173 7.73 23.42 2.02
C LYS A 173 8.00 23.83 3.46
N GLN A 174 9.23 24.26 3.74
CA GLN A 174 9.60 24.90 5.00
C GLN A 174 10.04 26.35 4.71
N GLY A 175 9.11 27.27 4.81
CA GLY A 175 9.33 28.65 4.38
C GLY A 175 9.50 28.75 2.86
N ARG A 176 10.70 29.20 2.42
CA ARG A 176 11.06 29.30 0.99
C ARG A 176 11.80 28.06 0.47
N THR A 177 12.09 27.09 1.32
CA THR A 177 12.90 25.92 1.00
C THR A 177 12.02 24.70 0.82
N LYS A 178 12.23 23.94 -0.25
CA LYS A 178 11.63 22.61 -0.47
C LYS A 178 12.58 21.59 0.17
N THR A 179 12.10 20.87 1.19
CA THR A 179 12.84 19.79 1.87
C THR A 179 12.38 18.44 1.35
N VAL A 180 13.28 17.47 1.36
CA VAL A 180 13.11 16.11 0.83
C VAL A 180 13.29 15.10 1.96
N LYS A 181 12.45 14.08 2.00
CA LYS A 181 12.52 12.99 2.99
C LYS A 181 12.05 11.68 2.35
N PRO A 182 12.73 10.53 2.57
CA PRO A 182 12.22 9.21 2.19
C PRO A 182 10.85 8.92 2.82
N THR A 183 10.00 8.21 2.09
CA THR A 183 8.76 7.63 2.60
C THR A 183 9.03 6.25 3.21
N ASP A 184 8.04 5.66 3.87
CA ASP A 184 8.15 4.27 4.33
C ASP A 184 8.28 3.31 3.13
N SER A 185 7.61 3.59 2.02
CA SER A 185 7.78 2.88 0.76
C SER A 185 9.22 2.96 0.26
N GLY A 186 9.84 4.14 0.27
CA GLY A 186 11.24 4.32 -0.11
C GLY A 186 12.20 3.53 0.77
N ARG A 187 11.96 3.48 2.08
CA ARG A 187 12.77 2.71 3.03
C ARG A 187 12.67 1.21 2.78
N ILE A 188 11.44 0.70 2.51
CA ILE A 188 11.22 -0.70 2.18
C ILE A 188 11.87 -1.04 0.84
N PHE A 189 11.74 -0.18 -0.17
CA PHE A 189 12.36 -0.36 -1.48
C PHE A 189 13.89 -0.48 -1.37
N LEU A 190 14.55 0.37 -0.56
CA LEU A 190 15.99 0.29 -0.33
C LEU A 190 16.44 -1.05 0.26
N SER A 191 15.65 -1.63 1.16
CA SER A 191 15.99 -2.92 1.77
C SER A 191 16.08 -4.05 0.73
N SER A 192 15.37 -3.96 -0.39
CA SER A 192 15.44 -4.93 -1.48
C SER A 192 16.70 -4.77 -2.33
N ILE A 193 17.12 -3.54 -2.61
CA ILE A 193 18.32 -3.25 -3.41
C ILE A 193 19.61 -3.62 -2.65
N GLU A 194 19.69 -3.29 -1.37
CA GLU A 194 20.86 -3.64 -0.55
C GLU A 194 21.08 -5.15 -0.45
N SER A 195 20.01 -5.93 -0.53
CA SER A 195 20.08 -7.39 -0.54
C SER A 195 20.68 -7.93 -1.84
N GLU A 196 20.36 -7.34 -2.99
CA GLU A 196 20.94 -7.72 -4.28
C GLU A 196 22.45 -7.42 -4.34
N HIS A 197 22.89 -6.28 -3.81
CA HIS A 197 24.33 -5.92 -3.78
C HIS A 197 25.16 -6.85 -2.90
N ARG A 198 24.61 -7.39 -1.82
CA ARG A 198 25.30 -8.36 -0.95
C ARG A 198 25.46 -9.74 -1.61
N LEU A 199 24.46 -10.18 -2.37
CA LEU A 199 24.48 -11.49 -3.04
C LEU A 199 25.46 -11.56 -4.23
N HIS A 200 25.86 -10.41 -4.78
CA HIS A 200 26.83 -10.35 -5.89
C HIS A 200 28.27 -10.14 -5.43
N GLN A 201 28.55 -10.05 -4.12
CA GLN A 201 29.90 -9.88 -3.55
C GLN A 201 30.43 -11.17 -2.89
N GLU A 202 29.66 -12.27 -2.85
CA GLU A 202 30.07 -13.62 -2.49
C GLU A 202 30.32 -14.49 -3.75
#